data_a9443d93eb2e41f79f240fded3edeabd
#
_entry.id   a9443d93eb2e41f79f240fded3edeabd
#
_cell.length_a   1.000
_cell.length_b   1.000
_cell.length_c   1.000
_cell.angle_alpha   90.00
_cell.angle_beta   90.00
_cell.angle_gamma   90.00
#
_symmetry.space_group_name_H-M   'P 1'
#
loop_
_entity.id
_entity.type
_entity.pdbx_description
1 polymer ?
#
loop_
_entity_poly.entity_id
_entity_poly.type
_entity_poly.pdbx_seq_one_letter_code
_entity_poly.pdbx_strand_id
1 'polypeptide(L)'
;GEFAIAIGSPFGLKYSVTVGHISAKGRRVLTDQQMFDQDFIQTDASINPGNSGGPLVNIYGEVIGINTLIRGMNTGIGFAVPINLAKRISDMLIKDGKVTRAWLGVSITTLREDVELRDLAVGVEDGVVVRQFIPGGPAENSNLQLADIITSIDGKKVKSAEELKRAIRYKTAGDSIKIGLMRDGNSMEILFETGAFPEEFTPVTRARRVEDKNSNKPEIAELLGMRVQEISEDLAKRFMIDEEEGVIVVSVEKDSVSEEKSISPGDVVTRINSSEINSIETFKKAFENEDLKKGVLVHLKSNGSQRFEVLKNY
;
A
#
# COMPACT_ATOMS: atom_id res chain seq x y z
N GLY A 1 10.13 -27.45 5.54
CA GLY A 1 10.40 -28.81 6.03
C GLY A 1 11.88 -29.19 6.06
N GLU A 2 12.78 -28.30 5.57
CA GLU A 2 14.24 -28.51 5.68
C GLU A 2 14.70 -28.44 7.13
N PHE A 3 15.72 -29.21 7.47
CA PHE A 3 16.34 -29.13 8.81
C PHE A 3 16.89 -27.74 9.08
N ALA A 4 16.71 -27.27 10.29
CA ALA A 4 17.22 -26.01 10.78
C ALA A 4 17.91 -26.21 12.13
N ILE A 5 19.11 -25.68 12.29
CA ILE A 5 19.96 -25.82 13.47
C ILE A 5 20.20 -24.42 14.02
N ALA A 6 19.67 -24.12 15.20
CA ALA A 6 19.90 -22.85 15.88
C ALA A 6 21.08 -22.99 16.86
N ILE A 7 22.02 -22.05 16.79
CA ILE A 7 23.23 -22.03 17.59
C ILE A 7 23.23 -20.77 18.45
N GLY A 8 23.63 -20.90 19.72
CA GLY A 8 23.70 -19.78 20.64
C GLY A 8 24.23 -20.15 22.03
N SER A 9 23.97 -19.27 23.00
CA SER A 9 24.36 -19.44 24.39
C SER A 9 23.21 -19.08 25.34
N PRO A 10 22.08 -19.85 25.31
CA PRO A 10 20.91 -19.55 26.12
C PRO A 10 21.20 -19.72 27.60
N PHE A 11 20.59 -18.87 28.46
CA PHE A 11 20.66 -18.93 29.92
C PHE A 11 22.09 -18.97 30.51
N GLY A 12 23.09 -18.42 29.81
CA GLY A 12 24.49 -18.46 30.24
C GLY A 12 25.17 -19.82 30.03
N LEU A 13 24.48 -20.78 29.43
CA LEU A 13 25.05 -22.07 29.04
C LEU A 13 25.85 -21.90 27.74
N LYS A 14 27.13 -22.27 27.77
CA LYS A 14 28.01 -22.15 26.60
C LYS A 14 27.62 -23.18 25.52
N TYR A 15 27.64 -22.74 24.24
CA TYR A 15 27.58 -23.60 23.06
C TYR A 15 26.33 -24.50 22.98
N SER A 16 25.15 -23.89 23.08
CA SER A 16 23.90 -24.61 22.91
C SER A 16 23.52 -24.72 21.43
N VAL A 17 23.12 -25.92 21.04
CA VAL A 17 22.64 -26.24 19.69
C VAL A 17 21.25 -26.86 19.82
N THR A 18 20.27 -26.32 19.07
CA THR A 18 18.93 -26.90 18.98
C THR A 18 18.60 -27.21 17.53
N VAL A 19 17.92 -28.33 17.29
CA VAL A 19 17.58 -28.81 15.94
C VAL A 19 16.06 -28.81 15.79
N GLY A 20 15.61 -28.42 14.63
CA GLY A 20 14.22 -28.43 14.21
C GLY A 20 14.13 -28.35 12.69
N HIS A 21 13.03 -27.77 12.18
CA HIS A 21 12.74 -27.63 10.77
C HIS A 21 12.32 -26.22 10.43
N ILE A 22 12.40 -25.86 9.16
CA ILE A 22 11.74 -24.68 8.63
C ILE A 22 10.25 -24.96 8.53
N SER A 23 9.47 -24.37 9.44
CA SER A 23 8.02 -24.55 9.52
C SER A 23 7.27 -23.67 8.50
N ALA A 24 7.79 -22.47 8.19
CA ALA A 24 7.25 -21.56 7.20
C ALA A 24 8.24 -20.47 6.82
N LYS A 25 7.93 -19.76 5.71
CA LYS A 25 8.62 -18.52 5.27
C LYS A 25 7.61 -17.39 5.12
N GLY A 26 8.08 -16.15 5.15
CA GLY A 26 7.22 -14.98 4.93
C GLY A 26 6.28 -14.70 6.10
N ARG A 27 6.66 -15.10 7.33
CA ARG A 27 5.80 -14.89 8.49
C ARG A 27 5.89 -13.45 8.99
N ARG A 28 4.71 -12.90 9.31
CA ARG A 28 4.56 -11.63 10.04
C ARG A 28 4.33 -11.93 11.50
N VAL A 29 5.04 -11.24 12.35
CA VAL A 29 4.82 -11.29 13.79
C VAL A 29 4.37 -9.90 14.22
N LEU A 30 3.15 -9.81 14.78
CA LEU A 30 2.68 -8.57 15.39
C LEU A 30 3.53 -8.32 16.63
N THR A 31 4.32 -7.27 16.60
CA THR A 31 5.03 -6.72 17.76
C THR A 31 4.38 -5.39 18.11
N ASP A 32 4.54 -4.91 19.35
CA ASP A 32 4.02 -3.62 19.82
C ASP A 32 4.54 -2.43 19.00
N GLN A 33 5.62 -2.62 18.24
CA GLN A 33 6.11 -1.71 17.22
C GLN A 33 5.52 -2.08 15.85
N GLN A 34 4.28 -1.70 15.60
CA GLN A 34 3.44 -2.07 14.44
C GLN A 34 3.98 -1.69 13.05
N MET A 35 5.18 -1.14 12.92
CA MET A 35 5.66 -0.54 11.67
C MET A 35 6.58 -1.43 10.82
N PHE A 36 6.86 -2.65 11.23
CA PHE A 36 7.78 -3.48 10.46
C PHE A 36 7.06 -4.66 9.82
N ASP A 37 6.76 -4.51 8.55
CA ASP A 37 6.36 -5.61 7.67
C ASP A 37 7.55 -6.59 7.58
N GLN A 38 7.51 -7.63 8.40
CA GLN A 38 8.64 -8.53 8.63
C GLN A 38 8.43 -9.82 7.85
N ASP A 39 9.51 -10.32 7.23
CA ASP A 39 9.53 -11.55 6.45
C ASP A 39 10.37 -12.58 7.20
N PHE A 40 9.80 -13.17 8.28
CA PHE A 40 10.54 -14.12 9.09
C PHE A 40 10.50 -15.54 8.51
N ILE A 41 11.59 -16.27 8.74
CA ILE A 41 11.61 -17.72 8.71
C ILE A 41 11.06 -18.22 10.05
N GLN A 42 10.04 -19.07 10.01
CA GLN A 42 9.52 -19.77 11.19
C GLN A 42 10.22 -21.12 11.31
N THR A 43 10.62 -21.49 12.54
CA THR A 43 11.23 -22.78 12.87
C THR A 43 10.66 -23.33 14.17
N ASP A 44 10.64 -24.65 14.30
CA ASP A 44 10.35 -25.35 15.55
C ASP A 44 11.64 -25.71 16.34
N ALA A 45 12.83 -25.39 15.80
CA ALA A 45 14.04 -25.40 16.59
C ALA A 45 13.87 -24.47 17.79
N SER A 46 14.22 -24.96 19.00
CA SER A 46 14.01 -24.19 20.23
C SER A 46 14.84 -22.91 20.24
N ILE A 47 14.16 -21.77 20.13
CA ILE A 47 14.73 -20.43 20.28
C ILE A 47 14.41 -19.94 21.69
N ASN A 48 15.44 -19.51 22.42
CA ASN A 48 15.32 -19.00 23.77
C ASN A 48 16.24 -17.79 23.95
N PRO A 49 16.05 -16.96 25.02
CA PRO A 49 16.99 -15.90 25.36
C PRO A 49 18.41 -16.41 25.44
N GLY A 50 19.31 -15.83 24.62
CA GLY A 50 20.73 -16.22 24.52
C GLY A 50 21.11 -16.86 23.19
N ASN A 51 20.17 -17.40 22.41
CA ASN A 51 20.45 -17.73 21.01
C ASN A 51 19.94 -16.68 20.02
N SER A 52 19.23 -15.65 20.48
CA SER A 52 18.91 -14.46 19.67
C SER A 52 20.18 -13.75 19.21
N GLY A 53 20.25 -13.39 17.92
CA GLY A 53 21.47 -12.87 17.27
C GLY A 53 22.43 -13.95 16.78
N GLY A 54 22.27 -15.20 17.22
CA GLY A 54 23.01 -16.35 16.72
C GLY A 54 22.48 -16.84 15.37
N PRO A 55 23.26 -17.69 14.67
CA PRO A 55 22.86 -18.18 13.36
C PRO A 55 21.81 -19.29 13.45
N LEU A 56 20.90 -19.29 12.46
CA LEU A 56 20.14 -20.45 12.05
C LEU A 56 20.82 -21.04 10.82
N VAL A 57 21.25 -22.29 10.87
CA VAL A 57 21.99 -22.93 9.79
C VAL A 57 21.25 -24.15 9.24
N ASN A 58 21.51 -24.49 7.98
CA ASN A 58 21.02 -25.72 7.37
C ASN A 58 22.00 -26.90 7.63
N ILE A 59 21.66 -28.07 7.12
CA ILE A 59 22.50 -29.29 7.29
C ILE A 59 23.87 -29.21 6.59
N TYR A 60 24.08 -28.25 5.70
CA TYR A 60 25.36 -28.02 5.00
C TYR A 60 26.24 -27.00 5.75
N GLY A 61 25.78 -26.49 6.91
CA GLY A 61 26.49 -25.47 7.68
C GLY A 61 26.32 -24.06 7.13
N GLU A 62 25.44 -23.85 6.14
CA GLU A 62 25.18 -22.53 5.59
C GLU A 62 24.21 -21.76 6.51
N VAL A 63 24.51 -20.49 6.77
CA VAL A 63 23.61 -19.60 7.52
C VAL A 63 22.42 -19.24 6.65
N ILE A 64 21.22 -19.61 7.10
CA ILE A 64 19.95 -19.34 6.42
C ILE A 64 19.16 -18.21 7.09
N GLY A 65 19.49 -17.89 8.36
CA GLY A 65 18.85 -16.80 9.08
C GLY A 65 19.59 -16.42 10.36
N ILE A 66 19.10 -15.35 11.00
CA ILE A 66 19.56 -14.88 12.33
C ILE A 66 18.42 -15.08 13.31
N ASN A 67 18.61 -15.88 14.34
CA ASN A 67 17.63 -16.13 15.39
C ASN A 67 17.21 -14.81 16.07
N THR A 68 15.92 -14.58 16.26
CA THR A 68 15.45 -13.24 16.69
C THR A 68 14.47 -13.30 17.84
N LEU A 69 13.32 -13.98 17.67
CA LEU A 69 12.22 -13.94 18.63
C LEU A 69 11.42 -15.25 18.65
N ILE A 70 10.61 -15.39 19.69
CA ILE A 70 9.64 -16.49 19.83
C ILE A 70 8.23 -15.91 19.98
N ARG A 71 7.22 -16.72 19.62
CA ARG A 71 5.82 -16.40 19.89
C ARG A 71 5.30 -17.23 21.06
N GLY A 72 5.34 -16.65 22.25
CA GLY A 72 4.96 -17.34 23.48
C GLY A 72 6.06 -18.30 23.99
N MET A 73 6.11 -18.49 25.30
CA MET A 73 7.05 -19.45 25.89
C MET A 73 6.56 -20.88 25.64
N ASN A 74 7.49 -21.79 25.31
CA ASN A 74 7.25 -23.23 25.11
C ASN A 74 6.25 -23.59 23.99
N THR A 75 6.05 -22.73 23.01
CA THR A 75 5.13 -22.99 21.88
C THR A 75 5.78 -23.77 20.74
N GLY A 76 7.10 -23.90 20.72
CA GLY A 76 7.83 -24.43 19.56
C GLY A 76 7.76 -23.53 18.32
N ILE A 77 7.46 -22.23 18.49
CA ILE A 77 7.38 -21.27 17.41
C ILE A 77 8.49 -20.24 17.55
N GLY A 78 9.60 -20.50 16.87
CA GLY A 78 10.74 -19.60 16.76
C GLY A 78 10.76 -18.86 15.43
N PHE A 79 11.43 -17.71 15.40
CA PHE A 79 11.57 -16.87 14.21
C PHE A 79 13.01 -16.43 14.00
N ALA A 80 13.42 -16.41 12.73
CA ALA A 80 14.72 -15.89 12.31
C ALA A 80 14.56 -14.89 11.18
N VAL A 81 15.39 -13.85 11.16
CA VAL A 81 15.52 -12.94 10.03
C VAL A 81 16.21 -13.68 8.89
N PRO A 82 15.65 -13.71 7.65
CA PRO A 82 16.31 -14.36 6.52
C PRO A 82 17.70 -13.79 6.27
N ILE A 83 18.67 -14.64 5.99
CA ILE A 83 20.08 -14.21 5.83
C ILE A 83 20.26 -13.23 4.66
N ASN A 84 19.51 -13.40 3.57
CA ASN A 84 19.57 -12.49 2.43
C ASN A 84 19.14 -11.06 2.80
N LEU A 85 18.14 -10.92 3.68
CA LEU A 85 17.71 -9.63 4.22
C LEU A 85 18.77 -9.08 5.19
N ALA A 86 19.27 -9.91 6.09
CA ALA A 86 20.30 -9.52 7.08
C ALA A 86 21.55 -9.01 6.38
N LYS A 87 22.05 -9.74 5.35
CA LYS A 87 23.21 -9.34 4.57
C LYS A 87 23.01 -7.96 3.92
N ARG A 88 21.87 -7.73 3.30
CA ARG A 88 21.56 -6.44 2.65
C ARG A 88 21.52 -5.30 3.67
N ILE A 89 20.87 -5.51 4.82
CA ILE A 89 20.82 -4.51 5.89
C ILE A 89 22.24 -4.23 6.41
N SER A 90 23.06 -5.27 6.59
CA SER A 90 24.45 -5.14 7.01
C SER A 90 25.27 -4.31 6.00
N ASP A 91 25.12 -4.58 4.69
CA ASP A 91 25.82 -3.82 3.64
C ASP A 91 25.44 -2.34 3.67
N MET A 92 24.15 -2.00 3.90
CA MET A 92 23.70 -0.61 4.07
C MET A 92 24.31 0.04 5.32
N LEU A 93 24.29 -0.66 6.44
CA LEU A 93 24.85 -0.16 7.71
C LEU A 93 26.35 0.09 7.61
N ILE A 94 27.11 -0.80 6.94
CA ILE A 94 28.55 -0.66 6.74
C ILE A 94 28.85 0.52 5.81
N LYS A 95 28.05 0.67 4.73
CA LYS A 95 28.30 1.70 3.72
C LYS A 95 27.81 3.09 4.15
N ASP A 96 26.59 3.16 4.67
CA ASP A 96 25.83 4.41 4.82
C ASP A 96 25.56 4.76 6.30
N GLY A 97 25.91 3.86 7.25
CA GLY A 97 25.64 4.02 8.68
C GLY A 97 24.16 3.94 9.07
N LYS A 98 23.26 3.80 8.10
CA LYS A 98 21.80 3.73 8.30
C LYS A 98 21.12 2.80 7.30
N VAL A 99 19.91 2.37 7.64
CA VAL A 99 19.06 1.55 6.76
C VAL A 99 18.05 2.44 6.05
N THR A 100 18.21 2.63 4.74
CA THR A 100 17.24 3.35 3.91
C THR A 100 16.39 2.33 3.14
N ARG A 101 15.10 2.27 3.47
CA ARG A 101 14.17 1.33 2.85
C ARG A 101 13.63 1.91 1.54
N ALA A 102 13.58 1.06 0.52
CA ALA A 102 12.92 1.42 -0.73
C ALA A 102 11.39 1.54 -0.52
N TRP A 103 10.80 2.49 -1.21
CA TRP A 103 9.39 2.81 -1.10
C TRP A 103 8.82 3.25 -2.45
N LEU A 104 7.57 2.88 -2.72
CA LEU A 104 6.83 3.32 -3.91
C LEU A 104 6.01 4.60 -3.68
N GLY A 105 5.66 4.89 -2.43
CA GLY A 105 4.81 6.04 -2.10
C GLY A 105 3.34 5.83 -2.45
N VAL A 106 2.85 4.61 -2.33
CA VAL A 106 1.47 4.24 -2.67
C VAL A 106 0.78 3.47 -1.55
N SER A 107 -0.54 3.66 -1.43
CA SER A 107 -1.44 2.75 -0.73
C SER A 107 -1.96 1.72 -1.73
N ILE A 108 -2.00 0.46 -1.34
CA ILE A 108 -2.28 -0.67 -2.23
C ILE A 108 -3.29 -1.64 -1.62
N THR A 109 -4.00 -2.36 -2.50
CA THR A 109 -4.94 -3.43 -2.13
C THR A 109 -4.71 -4.64 -3.03
N THR A 110 -4.82 -5.86 -2.49
CA THR A 110 -4.83 -7.09 -3.29
C THR A 110 -6.13 -7.16 -4.09
N LEU A 111 -6.03 -7.32 -5.42
CA LEU A 111 -7.22 -7.33 -6.29
C LEU A 111 -8.25 -8.39 -5.88
N ARG A 112 -7.82 -9.59 -5.51
CA ARG A 112 -8.72 -10.68 -5.10
C ARG A 112 -9.48 -10.42 -3.80
N GLU A 113 -8.98 -9.55 -2.94
CA GLU A 113 -9.59 -9.22 -1.64
C GLU A 113 -10.67 -8.14 -1.75
N ASP A 114 -10.73 -7.45 -2.88
CA ASP A 114 -11.69 -6.37 -3.13
C ASP A 114 -12.66 -6.79 -4.26
N VAL A 115 -13.89 -7.11 -3.88
CA VAL A 115 -14.91 -7.61 -4.81
C VAL A 115 -15.28 -6.56 -5.87
N GLU A 116 -15.37 -5.29 -5.47
CA GLU A 116 -15.75 -4.20 -6.39
C GLU A 116 -14.68 -3.96 -7.44
N LEU A 117 -13.41 -3.97 -7.04
CA LEU A 117 -12.28 -3.82 -7.96
C LEU A 117 -12.15 -5.01 -8.90
N ARG A 118 -12.41 -6.21 -8.42
CA ARG A 118 -12.37 -7.42 -9.24
C ARG A 118 -13.42 -7.40 -10.35
N ASP A 119 -14.61 -6.86 -10.06
CA ASP A 119 -15.69 -6.74 -11.05
C ASP A 119 -15.34 -5.71 -12.16
N LEU A 120 -14.49 -4.73 -11.85
CA LEU A 120 -14.02 -3.71 -12.80
C LEU A 120 -12.72 -4.10 -13.52
N ALA A 121 -11.99 -5.09 -13.01
CA ALA A 121 -10.71 -5.52 -13.59
C ALA A 121 -10.94 -6.31 -14.88
N VAL A 122 -10.39 -5.82 -15.99
CA VAL A 122 -10.48 -6.48 -17.29
C VAL A 122 -9.16 -7.17 -17.61
N GLY A 123 -9.22 -8.47 -17.97
CA GLY A 123 -8.07 -9.22 -18.48
C GLY A 123 -7.03 -9.62 -17.41
N VAL A 124 -7.33 -9.46 -16.11
CA VAL A 124 -6.44 -9.83 -15.02
C VAL A 124 -7.21 -10.39 -13.84
N GLU A 125 -6.75 -11.50 -13.27
CA GLU A 125 -7.36 -12.14 -12.10
C GLU A 125 -6.59 -11.86 -10.80
N ASP A 126 -5.28 -11.66 -10.90
CA ASP A 126 -4.35 -11.48 -9.78
C ASP A 126 -3.56 -10.18 -9.98
N GLY A 127 -3.31 -9.47 -8.89
CA GLY A 127 -2.46 -8.29 -8.90
C GLY A 127 -2.68 -7.40 -7.69
N VAL A 128 -2.03 -6.25 -7.71
CA VAL A 128 -2.06 -5.28 -6.63
C VAL A 128 -2.50 -3.93 -7.17
N VAL A 129 -3.63 -3.44 -6.69
CA VAL A 129 -4.24 -2.19 -7.15
C VAL A 129 -3.63 -1.00 -6.43
N VAL A 130 -3.23 0.02 -7.16
CA VAL A 130 -2.74 1.31 -6.64
C VAL A 130 -3.95 2.16 -6.24
N ARG A 131 -4.21 2.27 -4.94
CA ARG A 131 -5.40 2.96 -4.39
C ARG A 131 -5.21 4.45 -4.20
N GLN A 132 -4.01 4.84 -3.78
CA GLN A 132 -3.72 6.21 -3.38
C GLN A 132 -2.24 6.51 -3.54
N PHE A 133 -1.91 7.73 -3.95
CA PHE A 133 -0.56 8.26 -3.83
C PHE A 133 -0.39 8.91 -2.46
N ILE A 134 0.76 8.65 -1.86
CA ILE A 134 1.12 9.25 -0.57
C ILE A 134 1.88 10.55 -0.86
N PRO A 135 1.44 11.69 -0.31
CA PRO A 135 2.04 12.99 -0.56
C PRO A 135 3.56 12.99 -0.36
N GLY A 136 4.28 13.57 -1.31
CA GLY A 136 5.75 13.58 -1.33
C GLY A 136 6.39 12.24 -1.66
N GLY A 137 5.60 11.23 -2.04
CA GLY A 137 6.08 9.92 -2.44
C GLY A 137 6.58 9.87 -3.89
N PRO A 138 7.46 8.91 -4.24
CA PRO A 138 8.02 8.80 -5.59
C PRO A 138 6.97 8.53 -6.67
N ALA A 139 5.82 7.93 -6.31
CA ALA A 139 4.75 7.65 -7.27
C ALA A 139 4.15 8.93 -7.88
N GLU A 140 4.11 10.05 -7.17
CA GLU A 140 3.55 11.31 -7.67
C GLU A 140 4.25 11.84 -8.92
N ASN A 141 5.57 11.61 -9.02
CA ASN A 141 6.40 12.06 -10.13
C ASN A 141 6.76 10.92 -11.10
N SER A 142 5.99 9.84 -11.09
CA SER A 142 6.23 8.66 -11.91
C SER A 142 5.17 8.48 -13.00
N ASN A 143 5.35 7.47 -13.86
CA ASN A 143 4.35 7.04 -14.83
C ASN A 143 3.29 6.09 -14.25
N LEU A 144 3.32 5.83 -12.94
CA LEU A 144 2.29 5.05 -12.27
C LEU A 144 1.01 5.88 -12.14
N GLN A 145 -0.15 5.25 -12.24
CA GLN A 145 -1.45 5.91 -12.11
C GLN A 145 -2.31 5.22 -11.05
N LEU A 146 -3.27 5.97 -10.53
CA LEU A 146 -4.32 5.39 -9.69
C LEU A 146 -5.11 4.36 -10.50
N ALA A 147 -5.55 3.30 -9.83
CA ALA A 147 -6.20 2.13 -10.41
C ALA A 147 -5.31 1.24 -11.30
N ASP A 148 -4.03 1.53 -11.50
CA ASP A 148 -3.11 0.54 -12.08
C ASP A 148 -3.11 -0.75 -11.25
N ILE A 149 -3.12 -1.87 -11.94
CA ILE A 149 -3.03 -3.19 -11.31
C ILE A 149 -1.62 -3.73 -11.56
N ILE A 150 -0.76 -3.66 -10.56
CA ILE A 150 0.61 -4.16 -10.63
C ILE A 150 0.59 -5.68 -10.65
N THR A 151 1.19 -6.28 -11.69
CA THR A 151 1.22 -7.73 -11.93
C THR A 151 2.61 -8.34 -11.85
N SER A 152 3.67 -7.51 -11.96
CA SER A 152 5.05 -7.98 -11.82
C SER A 152 6.01 -6.86 -11.39
N ILE A 153 7.11 -7.26 -10.74
CA ILE A 153 8.28 -6.42 -10.44
C ILE A 153 9.52 -7.12 -10.98
N ASP A 154 10.28 -6.46 -11.86
CA ASP A 154 11.46 -7.00 -12.55
C ASP A 154 11.21 -8.38 -13.17
N GLY A 155 10.06 -8.54 -13.84
CA GLY A 155 9.62 -9.77 -14.49
C GLY A 155 9.11 -10.87 -13.54
N LYS A 156 9.18 -10.68 -12.22
CA LYS A 156 8.62 -11.63 -11.24
C LYS A 156 7.17 -11.29 -10.96
N LYS A 157 6.26 -12.24 -11.15
CA LYS A 157 4.83 -12.07 -10.90
C LYS A 157 4.55 -11.67 -9.44
N VAL A 158 3.58 -10.77 -9.27
CA VAL A 158 3.08 -10.29 -7.99
C VAL A 158 1.56 -10.46 -7.99
N LYS A 159 1.05 -11.21 -7.01
CA LYS A 159 -0.38 -11.56 -6.91
C LYS A 159 -1.07 -10.91 -5.71
N SER A 160 -0.30 -10.45 -4.74
CA SER A 160 -0.83 -9.85 -3.50
C SER A 160 0.02 -8.67 -3.03
N ALA A 161 -0.57 -7.82 -2.18
CA ALA A 161 0.11 -6.72 -1.53
C ALA A 161 1.35 -7.17 -0.75
N GLU A 162 1.30 -8.37 -0.13
CA GLU A 162 2.44 -8.97 0.57
C GLU A 162 3.59 -9.30 -0.38
N GLU A 163 3.28 -9.87 -1.54
CA GLU A 163 4.31 -10.19 -2.54
C GLU A 163 4.94 -8.93 -3.11
N LEU A 164 4.15 -7.88 -3.38
CA LEU A 164 4.67 -6.59 -3.80
C LEU A 164 5.58 -5.98 -2.73
N LYS A 165 5.12 -5.88 -1.49
CA LYS A 165 5.92 -5.37 -0.37
C LYS A 165 7.21 -6.15 -0.20
N ARG A 166 7.16 -7.49 -0.35
CA ARG A 166 8.34 -8.35 -0.31
C ARG A 166 9.31 -8.02 -1.44
N ALA A 167 8.82 -7.87 -2.68
CA ALA A 167 9.65 -7.52 -3.83
C ALA A 167 10.38 -6.19 -3.63
N ILE A 168 9.67 -5.16 -3.11
CA ILE A 168 10.25 -3.83 -2.85
C ILE A 168 11.20 -3.83 -1.64
N ARG A 169 10.96 -4.65 -0.62
CA ARG A 169 11.84 -4.75 0.56
C ARG A 169 13.29 -5.10 0.22
N TYR A 170 13.48 -5.85 -0.86
CA TYR A 170 14.82 -6.20 -1.34
C TYR A 170 15.42 -5.16 -2.30
N LYS A 171 14.84 -3.96 -2.39
CA LYS A 171 15.36 -2.84 -3.18
C LYS A 171 15.98 -1.77 -2.29
N THR A 172 16.80 -0.91 -2.89
CA THR A 172 17.38 0.28 -2.24
C THR A 172 16.64 1.52 -2.76
N ALA A 173 16.54 2.57 -1.97
CA ALA A 173 16.09 3.86 -2.47
C ALA A 173 16.99 4.33 -3.61
N GLY A 174 16.38 4.80 -4.72
CA GLY A 174 17.06 5.15 -5.97
C GLY A 174 17.22 3.97 -6.95
N ASP A 175 16.85 2.74 -6.58
CA ASP A 175 16.85 1.63 -7.55
C ASP A 175 15.78 1.87 -8.63
N SER A 176 16.19 1.75 -9.91
CA SER A 176 15.25 1.71 -11.04
C SER A 176 14.72 0.29 -11.18
N ILE A 177 13.41 0.13 -11.06
CA ILE A 177 12.72 -1.16 -11.18
C ILE A 177 11.75 -1.15 -12.37
N LYS A 178 11.48 -2.32 -12.93
CA LYS A 178 10.46 -2.51 -13.96
C LYS A 178 9.16 -2.96 -13.29
N ILE A 179 8.11 -2.18 -13.45
CA ILE A 179 6.77 -2.52 -12.98
C ILE A 179 5.94 -2.96 -14.18
N GLY A 180 5.55 -4.24 -14.23
CA GLY A 180 4.53 -4.71 -15.15
C GLY A 180 3.16 -4.49 -14.54
N LEU A 181 2.24 -3.91 -15.31
CA LEU A 181 0.91 -3.55 -14.83
C LEU A 181 -0.16 -3.69 -15.92
N MET A 182 -1.42 -3.72 -15.49
CA MET A 182 -2.59 -3.57 -16.34
C MET A 182 -3.19 -2.19 -16.08
N ARG A 183 -3.48 -1.45 -17.16
CA ARG A 183 -4.16 -0.15 -17.15
C ARG A 183 -5.22 -0.16 -18.23
N ASP A 184 -6.48 0.11 -17.89
CA ASP A 184 -7.61 0.13 -18.83
C ASP A 184 -7.67 -1.12 -19.71
N GLY A 185 -7.42 -2.31 -19.15
CA GLY A 185 -7.40 -3.60 -19.85
C GLY A 185 -6.15 -3.87 -20.71
N ASN A 186 -5.18 -2.96 -20.74
CA ASN A 186 -3.95 -3.10 -21.51
C ASN A 186 -2.76 -3.45 -20.62
N SER A 187 -1.99 -4.48 -21.01
CA SER A 187 -0.74 -4.83 -20.33
C SER A 187 0.38 -3.89 -20.77
N MET A 188 1.12 -3.35 -19.81
CA MET A 188 2.27 -2.48 -20.09
C MET A 188 3.37 -2.65 -19.03
N GLU A 189 4.54 -2.14 -19.34
CA GLU A 189 5.69 -2.09 -18.43
C GLU A 189 6.17 -0.65 -18.32
N ILE A 190 6.42 -0.19 -17.09
CA ILE A 190 6.99 1.13 -16.80
C ILE A 190 8.30 0.98 -16.02
N LEU A 191 9.21 1.93 -16.21
CA LEU A 191 10.36 2.13 -15.32
C LEU A 191 9.94 3.03 -14.16
N PHE A 192 10.33 2.62 -12.96
CA PHE A 192 9.99 3.33 -11.73
C PHE A 192 11.23 3.45 -10.85
N GLU A 193 11.53 4.66 -10.41
CA GLU A 193 12.61 4.91 -9.44
C GLU A 193 12.04 4.89 -8.02
N THR A 194 12.58 4.00 -7.18
CA THR A 194 12.12 3.86 -5.79
C THR A 194 12.64 5.01 -4.95
N GLY A 195 11.80 5.57 -4.08
CA GLY A 195 12.21 6.57 -3.09
C GLY A 195 12.68 5.98 -1.78
N ALA A 196 13.16 6.84 -0.89
CA ALA A 196 13.44 6.51 0.50
C ALA A 196 12.16 6.57 1.33
N PHE A 197 11.88 5.53 2.14
CA PHE A 197 10.78 5.59 3.10
C PHE A 197 11.07 6.69 4.13
N PRO A 198 10.12 7.62 4.37
CA PRO A 198 10.33 8.72 5.31
C PRO A 198 10.50 8.21 6.75
N GLU A 199 11.45 8.80 7.50
CA GLU A 199 11.72 8.42 8.89
C GLU A 199 10.53 8.75 9.81
N GLU A 200 9.83 9.86 9.53
CA GLU A 200 8.60 10.26 10.22
C GLU A 200 7.41 10.09 9.28
N PHE A 201 6.87 8.87 9.25
CA PHE A 201 5.63 8.61 8.53
C PHE A 201 4.44 8.84 9.45
N THR A 202 3.78 9.97 9.27
CA THR A 202 2.47 10.21 9.91
C THR A 202 1.38 9.76 8.94
N PRO A 203 0.58 8.72 9.28
CA PRO A 203 -0.57 8.36 8.46
C PRO A 203 -1.48 9.59 8.30
N VAL A 204 -1.85 9.89 7.07
CA VAL A 204 -2.79 11.00 6.79
C VAL A 204 -4.12 10.64 7.46
N THR A 205 -4.34 11.18 8.66
CA THR A 205 -5.62 11.10 9.36
C THR A 205 -6.54 12.16 8.78
N ARG A 206 -7.70 11.72 8.31
CA ARG A 206 -8.73 12.59 7.71
C ARG A 206 -9.08 13.76 8.62
N ALA A 207 -9.04 14.97 8.06
CA ALA A 207 -9.50 16.18 8.71
C ALA A 207 -11.00 16.12 8.97
N ARG A 208 -11.40 16.76 10.05
CA ARG A 208 -12.74 16.77 10.67
C ARG A 208 -13.75 17.47 9.76
N ARG A 209 -14.93 16.87 9.62
CA ARG A 209 -16.14 17.37 8.96
C ARG A 209 -16.42 18.84 9.29
N VAL A 210 -16.54 19.68 8.27
CA VAL A 210 -17.13 21.03 8.38
C VAL A 210 -18.53 20.96 7.77
N GLU A 211 -19.56 21.08 8.61
CA GLU A 211 -20.94 21.22 8.14
C GLU A 211 -21.18 22.65 7.64
N ASP A 212 -21.73 22.78 6.41
CA ASP A 212 -22.05 24.06 5.84
C ASP A 212 -23.55 24.30 5.74
N LYS A 213 -23.95 25.50 6.19
CA LYS A 213 -25.31 26.04 6.07
C LYS A 213 -25.29 27.42 5.45
N ASN A 214 -24.86 27.57 4.18
CA ASN A 214 -25.25 28.76 3.42
C ASN A 214 -25.01 28.57 1.92
N SER A 215 -26.06 28.73 1.12
CA SER A 215 -26.00 28.63 -0.33
C SER A 215 -26.49 29.88 -1.02
N ASN A 216 -25.60 30.58 -1.70
CA ASN A 216 -25.95 31.37 -2.85
C ASN A 216 -25.75 30.46 -4.09
N LYS A 217 -26.75 30.39 -4.99
CA LYS A 217 -26.92 29.35 -6.01
C LYS A 217 -25.90 29.37 -7.17
N PRO A 218 -24.76 28.69 -7.06
CA PRO A 218 -24.05 28.19 -8.24
C PRO A 218 -24.73 26.94 -8.79
N GLU A 219 -24.42 26.57 -10.02
CA GLU A 219 -24.89 25.30 -10.57
C GLU A 219 -24.39 24.14 -9.77
N ILE A 220 -25.29 23.28 -9.30
CA ILE A 220 -24.99 22.12 -8.45
C ILE A 220 -25.42 20.87 -9.20
N ALA A 221 -24.52 19.89 -9.31
CA ALA A 221 -24.87 18.52 -9.68
C ALA A 221 -24.93 17.67 -8.42
N GLU A 222 -25.94 16.81 -8.33
CA GLU A 222 -26.11 15.87 -7.21
C GLU A 222 -26.16 14.45 -7.73
N LEU A 223 -25.29 13.59 -7.20
CA LEU A 223 -25.22 12.20 -7.59
C LEU A 223 -24.67 11.32 -6.47
N LEU A 224 -25.29 10.15 -6.26
CA LEU A 224 -24.89 9.16 -5.25
C LEU A 224 -24.70 9.76 -3.85
N GLY A 225 -25.46 10.84 -3.54
CA GLY A 225 -25.41 11.54 -2.27
C GLY A 225 -24.27 12.54 -2.12
N MET A 226 -23.50 12.83 -3.17
CA MET A 226 -22.57 13.97 -3.19
C MET A 226 -23.11 15.10 -4.02
N ARG A 227 -22.90 16.33 -3.56
CA ARG A 227 -23.21 17.56 -4.27
C ARG A 227 -21.91 18.24 -4.68
N VAL A 228 -21.76 18.49 -5.95
CA VAL A 228 -20.54 19.07 -6.52
C VAL A 228 -20.83 20.42 -7.18
N GLN A 229 -19.80 21.26 -7.19
CA GLN A 229 -19.80 22.59 -7.84
C GLN A 229 -18.49 22.78 -8.63
N GLU A 230 -18.47 23.74 -9.55
CA GLU A 230 -17.21 24.20 -10.13
C GLU A 230 -16.35 24.89 -9.07
N ILE A 231 -15.04 24.74 -9.22
CA ILE A 231 -14.07 25.34 -8.30
C ILE A 231 -14.11 26.87 -8.53
N SER A 232 -14.48 27.62 -7.49
CA SER A 232 -14.39 29.08 -7.48
C SER A 232 -13.27 29.50 -6.51
N GLU A 233 -12.75 30.72 -6.66
CA GLU A 233 -11.72 31.25 -5.75
C GLU A 233 -12.18 31.22 -4.29
N ASP A 234 -13.46 31.44 -4.00
CA ASP A 234 -14.01 31.40 -2.64
C ASP A 234 -14.01 29.97 -2.08
N LEU A 235 -14.39 28.99 -2.90
CA LEU A 235 -14.36 27.57 -2.51
C LEU A 235 -12.92 27.07 -2.36
N ALA A 236 -12.03 27.43 -3.27
CA ALA A 236 -10.61 27.09 -3.18
C ALA A 236 -9.99 27.61 -1.87
N LYS A 237 -10.21 28.87 -1.53
CA LYS A 237 -9.75 29.46 -0.26
C LYS A 237 -10.39 28.81 0.96
N ARG A 238 -11.69 28.52 0.89
CA ARG A 238 -12.46 27.94 2.00
C ARG A 238 -12.01 26.51 2.33
N PHE A 239 -11.78 25.69 1.32
CA PHE A 239 -11.37 24.31 1.48
C PHE A 239 -9.85 24.11 1.40
N MET A 240 -9.09 25.22 1.24
CA MET A 240 -7.61 25.22 1.14
C MET A 240 -7.10 24.26 0.06
N ILE A 241 -7.70 24.33 -1.13
CA ILE A 241 -7.33 23.53 -2.29
C ILE A 241 -6.56 24.38 -3.30
N ASP A 242 -5.55 23.77 -3.93
CA ASP A 242 -4.70 24.39 -4.93
C ASP A 242 -5.06 23.91 -6.37
N GLU A 243 -6.06 23.03 -6.50
CA GLU A 243 -6.50 22.48 -7.78
C GLU A 243 -7.28 23.54 -8.58
N GLU A 244 -6.90 23.69 -9.83
CA GLU A 244 -7.59 24.57 -10.80
C GLU A 244 -8.60 23.82 -11.66
N GLU A 245 -8.51 22.48 -11.75
CA GLU A 245 -9.34 21.62 -12.59
C GLU A 245 -10.11 20.58 -11.77
N GLY A 246 -11.35 20.31 -12.19
CA GLY A 246 -12.22 19.35 -11.54
C GLY A 246 -13.52 20.00 -11.03
N VAL A 247 -14.28 19.22 -10.27
CA VAL A 247 -15.45 19.70 -9.54
C VAL A 247 -15.28 19.40 -8.06
N ILE A 248 -15.60 20.40 -7.21
CA ILE A 248 -15.44 20.28 -5.76
C ILE A 248 -16.70 19.71 -5.14
N VAL A 249 -16.53 18.73 -4.23
CA VAL A 249 -17.61 18.23 -3.38
C VAL A 249 -17.90 19.27 -2.30
N VAL A 250 -19.10 19.81 -2.28
CA VAL A 250 -19.52 20.83 -1.30
C VAL A 250 -20.34 20.26 -0.15
N SER A 251 -21.05 19.17 -0.37
CA SER A 251 -21.73 18.41 0.67
C SER A 251 -21.90 16.95 0.31
N VAL A 252 -21.99 16.10 1.33
CA VAL A 252 -22.27 14.67 1.19
C VAL A 252 -23.46 14.34 2.07
N GLU A 253 -24.43 13.65 1.53
CA GLU A 253 -25.63 13.21 2.21
C GLU A 253 -25.31 12.06 3.16
N LYS A 254 -25.96 12.11 4.31
CA LYS A 254 -25.79 11.07 5.34
C LYS A 254 -26.36 9.74 4.86
N ASP A 255 -25.69 8.64 5.21
CA ASP A 255 -26.05 7.27 4.84
C ASP A 255 -26.08 7.02 3.30
N SER A 256 -25.37 7.87 2.53
CA SER A 256 -25.20 7.73 1.09
C SER A 256 -23.98 6.88 0.72
N VAL A 257 -23.97 6.41 -0.56
CA VAL A 257 -22.81 5.69 -1.11
C VAL A 257 -21.53 6.53 -1.00
N SER A 258 -21.61 7.82 -1.25
CA SER A 258 -20.46 8.72 -1.14
C SER A 258 -19.95 8.84 0.31
N GLU A 259 -20.83 8.85 1.30
CA GLU A 259 -20.42 8.86 2.72
C GLU A 259 -19.75 7.53 3.11
N GLU A 260 -20.31 6.39 2.69
CA GLU A 260 -19.72 5.06 2.95
C GLU A 260 -18.30 4.95 2.39
N LYS A 261 -18.05 5.51 1.21
CA LYS A 261 -16.73 5.58 0.59
C LYS A 261 -15.87 6.73 1.13
N SER A 262 -16.37 7.41 2.19
CA SER A 262 -15.64 8.47 2.89
C SER A 262 -15.28 9.64 1.97
N ILE A 263 -16.09 9.93 0.96
CA ILE A 263 -16.03 11.18 0.22
C ILE A 263 -16.49 12.30 1.17
N SER A 264 -15.85 13.44 1.11
CA SER A 264 -16.07 14.52 2.07
C SER A 264 -16.09 15.88 1.36
N PRO A 265 -16.76 16.89 1.93
CA PRO A 265 -16.65 18.25 1.43
C PRO A 265 -15.20 18.71 1.37
N GLY A 266 -14.81 19.32 0.25
CA GLY A 266 -13.44 19.71 -0.06
C GLY A 266 -12.68 18.69 -0.92
N ASP A 267 -13.19 17.48 -1.13
CA ASP A 267 -12.64 16.57 -2.13
C ASP A 267 -12.92 17.13 -3.53
N VAL A 268 -11.94 17.03 -4.43
CA VAL A 268 -12.07 17.44 -5.83
C VAL A 268 -12.12 16.20 -6.70
N VAL A 269 -13.21 16.04 -7.46
CA VAL A 269 -13.36 14.98 -8.47
C VAL A 269 -12.63 15.43 -9.73
N THR A 270 -11.61 14.67 -10.15
CA THR A 270 -10.78 15.02 -11.33
C THR A 270 -10.98 14.06 -12.50
N ARG A 271 -11.42 12.82 -12.24
CA ARG A 271 -11.66 11.82 -13.29
C ARG A 271 -12.73 10.82 -12.85
N ILE A 272 -13.53 10.37 -13.80
CA ILE A 272 -14.54 9.31 -13.62
C ILE A 272 -14.27 8.26 -14.70
N ASN A 273 -13.94 7.03 -14.29
CA ASN A 273 -13.43 6.00 -15.20
C ASN A 273 -12.30 6.56 -16.08
N SER A 274 -12.47 6.55 -17.41
CA SER A 274 -11.51 7.10 -18.37
C SER A 274 -11.77 8.58 -18.73
N SER A 275 -12.81 9.22 -18.18
CA SER A 275 -13.25 10.59 -18.54
C SER A 275 -12.67 11.62 -17.58
N GLU A 276 -11.91 12.59 -18.08
CA GLU A 276 -11.45 13.73 -17.30
C GLU A 276 -12.60 14.67 -16.96
N ILE A 277 -12.60 15.16 -15.74
CA ILE A 277 -13.63 16.06 -15.21
C ILE A 277 -13.01 17.44 -15.00
N ASN A 278 -13.52 18.43 -15.72
CA ASN A 278 -13.09 19.82 -15.63
C ASN A 278 -14.27 20.81 -15.48
N SER A 279 -15.50 20.30 -15.47
CA SER A 279 -16.73 21.09 -15.31
C SER A 279 -17.89 20.22 -14.80
N ILE A 280 -18.96 20.86 -14.33
CA ILE A 280 -20.21 20.16 -13.96
C ILE A 280 -20.80 19.41 -15.17
N GLU A 281 -20.69 19.97 -16.38
CA GLU A 281 -21.20 19.34 -17.59
C GLU A 281 -20.47 18.03 -17.88
N THR A 282 -19.12 18.02 -17.82
CA THR A 282 -18.33 16.79 -18.00
C THR A 282 -18.59 15.78 -16.88
N PHE A 283 -18.81 16.24 -15.65
CA PHE A 283 -19.20 15.39 -14.53
C PHE A 283 -20.53 14.68 -14.77
N LYS A 284 -21.60 15.42 -15.14
CA LYS A 284 -22.91 14.84 -15.45
C LYS A 284 -22.83 13.84 -16.60
N LYS A 285 -22.17 14.22 -17.69
CA LYS A 285 -22.02 13.40 -18.89
C LYS A 285 -21.22 12.11 -18.62
N ALA A 286 -20.22 12.17 -17.77
CA ALA A 286 -19.43 10.99 -17.43
C ALA A 286 -20.27 9.91 -16.70
N PHE A 287 -21.29 10.29 -15.95
CA PHE A 287 -22.19 9.34 -15.30
C PHE A 287 -23.38 8.90 -16.17
N GLU A 288 -23.81 9.68 -17.16
CA GLU A 288 -24.99 9.36 -17.99
C GLU A 288 -24.88 8.01 -18.73
N ASN A 289 -23.66 7.60 -19.05
CA ASN A 289 -23.40 6.38 -19.82
C ASN A 289 -22.90 5.21 -18.96
N GLU A 290 -22.82 5.39 -17.64
CA GLU A 290 -22.23 4.40 -16.75
C GLU A 290 -23.27 3.52 -16.07
N ASP A 291 -22.97 2.24 -15.98
CA ASP A 291 -23.79 1.27 -15.25
C ASP A 291 -23.40 1.29 -13.76
N LEU A 292 -24.09 2.11 -12.99
CA LEU A 292 -23.86 2.26 -11.55
C LEU A 292 -23.97 0.92 -10.75
N LYS A 293 -24.62 -0.10 -11.34
CA LYS A 293 -24.67 -1.43 -10.71
C LYS A 293 -23.34 -2.19 -10.83
N LYS A 294 -22.55 -1.88 -11.86
CA LYS A 294 -21.20 -2.43 -12.00
C LYS A 294 -20.19 -1.68 -11.16
N GLY A 295 -20.48 -0.43 -10.83
CA GLY A 295 -19.58 0.48 -10.12
C GLY A 295 -18.83 1.41 -11.07
N VAL A 296 -18.48 2.57 -10.56
CA VAL A 296 -17.78 3.65 -11.28
C VAL A 296 -16.56 4.08 -10.47
N LEU A 297 -15.41 4.14 -11.13
CA LEU A 297 -14.17 4.64 -10.54
C LEU A 297 -14.18 6.17 -10.50
N VAL A 298 -14.16 6.75 -9.32
CA VAL A 298 -14.10 8.20 -9.11
C VAL A 298 -12.74 8.56 -8.52
N HIS A 299 -11.96 9.33 -9.26
CA HIS A 299 -10.68 9.83 -8.82
C HIS A 299 -10.86 11.14 -8.07
N LEU A 300 -10.24 11.20 -6.90
CA LEU A 300 -10.38 12.28 -5.95
C LEU A 300 -9.02 12.85 -5.58
N LYS A 301 -8.94 14.17 -5.49
CA LYS A 301 -7.84 14.88 -4.81
C LYS A 301 -8.35 15.46 -3.51
N SER A 302 -7.56 15.36 -2.45
CA SER A 302 -7.91 15.82 -1.11
C SER A 302 -6.66 16.13 -0.32
N ASN A 303 -6.47 17.36 0.13
CA ASN A 303 -5.34 17.77 0.96
C ASN A 303 -3.96 17.32 0.41
N GLY A 304 -3.72 17.51 -0.89
CA GLY A 304 -2.50 17.11 -1.57
C GLY A 304 -2.35 15.60 -1.82
N SER A 305 -3.35 14.79 -1.47
CA SER A 305 -3.37 13.35 -1.71
C SER A 305 -4.31 13.01 -2.86
N GLN A 306 -3.91 12.05 -3.68
CA GLN A 306 -4.73 11.52 -4.78
C GLN A 306 -5.13 10.08 -4.46
N ARG A 307 -6.43 9.79 -4.57
CA ARG A 307 -7.00 8.46 -4.40
C ARG A 307 -8.14 8.22 -5.39
N PHE A 308 -8.61 6.98 -5.47
CA PHE A 308 -9.88 6.68 -6.11
C PHE A 308 -10.79 5.88 -5.20
N GLU A 309 -12.09 5.97 -5.46
CA GLU A 309 -13.12 5.16 -4.82
C GLU A 309 -14.02 4.54 -5.89
N VAL A 310 -14.56 3.35 -5.60
CA VAL A 310 -15.57 2.72 -6.45
C VAL A 310 -16.94 3.09 -5.89
N LEU A 311 -17.74 3.81 -6.67
CA LEU A 311 -19.11 4.13 -6.32
C LEU A 311 -20.06 3.14 -7.03
N LYS A 312 -20.83 2.40 -6.23
CA LYS A 312 -21.78 1.39 -6.71
C LYS A 312 -23.13 1.60 -6.06
N ASN A 313 -24.19 1.65 -6.87
CA ASN A 313 -25.55 1.70 -6.36
C ASN A 313 -26.10 0.27 -6.24
N TYR A 314 -26.46 -0.14 -5.03
CA TYR A 314 -26.97 -1.48 -4.71
C TYR A 314 -28.47 -1.58 -4.90
#